data_466d6d139f9eb24333618bd9c09614fd
#
_entry.id   466d6d139f9eb24333618bd9c09614fd
#
_cell.length_a   1.000
_cell.length_b   1.000
_cell.length_c   1.000
_cell.angle_alpha   90.00
_cell.angle_beta   90.00
_cell.angle_gamma   90.00
#
_symmetry.space_group_name_H-M   'P 1'
#
loop_
_entity.id
_entity.type
_entity.pdbx_description
1 polymer ?
#
loop_
_entity_poly.entity_id
_entity_poly.type
_entity_poly.pdbx_seq_one_letter_code
_entity_poly.pdbx_strand_id
1 'polypeptide(L)'
;MSDNIVSYLLELLEKKGSDIQYGNEDVTQLEHALQCAELAEQHNKSDAFITAALLHDVGHLLYEDDDPIHEGKDGVHEDLGANYLEKYFGEEVTLPIRAHVASKRYLAAVEDGYYDDLSEASKKSLKVQGGIFSKEEAEEFINKPQMKEAVEMRRFDDQAKILNKETPTVEHFRQYVENSFQANSN
;
A
#
# COMPACT_ATOMS: atom_id res chain seq x y z
N MET A 1 17.25 -11.50 14.49
CA MET A 1 16.34 -11.89 13.38
C MET A 1 15.50 -10.72 12.88
N SER A 2 14.96 -9.87 13.75
CA SER A 2 14.24 -8.63 13.36
C SER A 2 15.08 -7.70 12.47
N ASP A 3 16.29 -7.37 12.87
CA ASP A 3 17.18 -6.44 12.16
C ASP A 3 17.47 -6.87 10.72
N ASN A 4 17.48 -8.17 10.45
CA ASN A 4 17.75 -8.70 9.11
C ASN A 4 16.55 -8.50 8.15
N ILE A 5 15.32 -8.74 8.62
CA ILE A 5 14.13 -8.60 7.75
C ILE A 5 13.77 -7.12 7.54
N VAL A 6 13.87 -6.30 8.59
CA VAL A 6 13.63 -4.85 8.45
C VAL A 6 14.63 -4.25 7.46
N SER A 7 15.94 -4.54 7.62
CA SER A 7 16.96 -4.09 6.68
C SER A 7 16.69 -4.58 5.26
N TYR A 8 16.27 -5.83 5.10
CA TYR A 8 15.91 -6.38 3.78
C TYR A 8 14.76 -5.64 3.12
N LEU A 9 13.67 -5.36 3.87
CA LEU A 9 12.51 -4.64 3.34
C LEU A 9 12.86 -3.21 2.93
N LEU A 10 13.64 -2.50 3.75
CA LEU A 10 14.08 -1.15 3.45
C LEU A 10 15.03 -1.11 2.25
N GLU A 11 15.98 -2.06 2.16
CA GLU A 11 16.85 -2.19 0.98
C GLU A 11 16.08 -2.55 -0.28
N LEU A 12 15.04 -3.39 -0.18
CA LEU A 12 14.18 -3.76 -1.30
C LEU A 12 13.47 -2.52 -1.87
N LEU A 13 12.88 -1.69 -0.99
CA LEU A 13 12.27 -0.42 -1.37
C LEU A 13 13.31 0.50 -2.02
N GLU A 14 14.48 0.67 -1.39
CA GLU A 14 15.50 1.61 -1.87
C GLU A 14 16.10 1.19 -3.21
N LYS A 15 16.41 -0.10 -3.39
CA LYS A 15 17.09 -0.59 -4.60
C LYS A 15 16.11 -0.91 -5.73
N LYS A 16 15.10 -1.75 -5.52
CA LYS A 16 14.12 -2.08 -6.56
C LYS A 16 13.07 -1.00 -6.74
N GLY A 17 12.58 -0.43 -5.63
CA GLY A 17 11.54 0.59 -5.69
C GLY A 17 11.96 1.86 -6.41
N SER A 18 13.24 2.23 -6.39
CA SER A 18 13.76 3.39 -7.16
C SER A 18 13.81 3.16 -8.66
N ASP A 19 13.91 1.92 -9.10
CA ASP A 19 14.04 1.56 -10.52
C ASP A 19 12.69 1.25 -11.19
N ILE A 20 11.65 0.98 -10.39
CA ILE A 20 10.32 0.59 -10.88
C ILE A 20 9.36 1.77 -10.80
N GLN A 21 8.73 2.11 -11.92
CA GLN A 21 7.71 3.14 -11.99
C GLN A 21 6.42 2.68 -11.30
N TYR A 22 5.75 3.57 -10.57
CA TYR A 22 4.46 3.30 -9.95
C TYR A 22 3.36 3.27 -11.02
N GLY A 23 3.08 2.09 -11.55
CA GLY A 23 2.09 1.91 -12.61
C GLY A 23 2.38 2.80 -13.83
N ASN A 24 1.44 3.69 -14.16
CA ASN A 24 1.59 4.69 -15.23
C ASN A 24 1.66 6.13 -14.66
N GLU A 25 2.04 6.30 -13.40
CA GLU A 25 2.24 7.59 -12.77
C GLU A 25 3.70 8.08 -12.97
N ASP A 26 3.97 9.35 -12.78
CA ASP A 26 5.30 9.95 -12.99
C ASP A 26 6.24 9.83 -11.77
N VAL A 27 5.93 8.92 -10.86
CA VAL A 27 6.73 8.64 -9.65
C VAL A 27 7.17 7.17 -9.63
N THR A 28 8.27 6.88 -8.92
CA THR A 28 8.73 5.51 -8.69
C THR A 28 7.95 4.86 -7.53
N GLN A 29 8.03 3.53 -7.41
CA GLN A 29 7.49 2.79 -6.27
C GLN A 29 8.06 3.29 -4.94
N LEU A 30 9.34 3.65 -4.90
CA LEU A 30 9.97 4.22 -3.72
C LEU A 30 9.39 5.61 -3.37
N GLU A 31 9.32 6.52 -4.34
CA GLU A 31 8.77 7.87 -4.12
C GLU A 31 7.33 7.81 -3.64
N HIS A 32 6.53 6.92 -4.22
CA HIS A 32 5.16 6.67 -3.80
C HIS A 32 5.07 6.15 -2.36
N ALA A 33 5.83 5.11 -2.02
CA ALA A 33 5.87 4.53 -0.68
C ALA A 33 6.28 5.54 0.40
N LEU A 34 7.32 6.35 0.13
CA LEU A 34 7.79 7.39 1.05
C LEU A 34 6.75 8.50 1.25
N GLN A 35 6.05 8.91 0.20
CA GLN A 35 4.98 9.90 0.29
C GLN A 35 3.79 9.38 1.10
N CYS A 36 3.40 8.11 0.93
CA CYS A 36 2.35 7.48 1.73
C CYS A 36 2.71 7.44 3.22
N ALA A 37 3.92 7.00 3.52
CA ALA A 37 4.41 6.90 4.90
C ALA A 37 4.53 8.28 5.57
N GLU A 38 5.03 9.28 4.84
CA GLU A 38 5.11 10.66 5.32
C GLU A 38 3.73 11.24 5.64
N LEU A 39 2.74 11.02 4.78
CA LEU A 39 1.35 11.44 5.03
C LEU A 39 0.80 10.79 6.30
N ALA A 40 1.04 9.50 6.49
CA ALA A 40 0.63 8.79 7.69
C ALA A 40 1.30 9.37 8.96
N GLU A 41 2.60 9.65 8.91
CA GLU A 41 3.35 10.29 10.00
C GLU A 41 2.81 11.69 10.32
N GLN A 42 2.61 12.54 9.32
CA GLN A 42 2.06 13.90 9.47
C GLN A 42 0.65 13.90 10.10
N HIS A 43 -0.11 12.83 9.89
CA HIS A 43 -1.44 12.64 10.50
C HIS A 43 -1.38 11.91 11.85
N ASN A 44 -0.17 11.76 12.44
CA ASN A 44 0.06 11.13 13.74
C ASN A 44 -0.54 9.72 13.84
N LYS A 45 -0.40 8.92 12.79
CA LYS A 45 -0.86 7.53 12.79
C LYS A 45 0.05 6.65 13.64
N SER A 46 -0.45 5.47 14.02
CA SER A 46 0.33 4.47 14.75
C SER A 46 1.51 3.95 13.92
N ASP A 47 2.53 3.42 14.58
CA ASP A 47 3.69 2.82 13.95
C ASP A 47 3.28 1.71 12.96
N ALA A 48 2.27 0.90 13.33
CA ALA A 48 1.71 -0.14 12.45
C ALA A 48 1.08 0.44 11.19
N PHE A 49 0.34 1.56 11.30
CA PHE A 49 -0.25 2.22 10.14
C PHE A 49 0.82 2.84 9.22
N ILE A 50 1.83 3.50 9.80
CA ILE A 50 2.95 4.08 9.03
C ILE A 50 3.72 2.98 8.31
N THR A 51 3.96 1.85 9.00
CA THR A 51 4.57 0.65 8.40
C THR A 51 3.72 0.09 7.26
N ALA A 52 2.41 -0.02 7.45
CA ALA A 52 1.50 -0.46 6.40
C ALA A 52 1.52 0.48 5.18
N ALA A 53 1.50 1.80 5.41
CA ALA A 53 1.57 2.80 4.36
C ALA A 53 2.90 2.74 3.57
N LEU A 54 4.03 2.50 4.26
CA LEU A 54 5.34 2.33 3.62
C LEU A 54 5.42 1.06 2.76
N LEU A 55 4.79 -0.03 3.20
CA LEU A 55 4.97 -1.37 2.62
C LEU A 55 3.76 -1.85 1.78
N HIS A 56 2.72 -1.01 1.57
CA HIS A 56 1.46 -1.49 0.98
C HIS A 56 1.63 -2.07 -0.42
N ASP A 57 2.55 -1.56 -1.19
CA ASP A 57 2.86 -1.97 -2.56
C ASP A 57 4.10 -2.87 -2.68
N VAL A 58 4.67 -3.34 -1.53
CA VAL A 58 5.86 -4.19 -1.55
C VAL A 58 5.70 -5.46 -2.38
N GLY A 59 4.46 -5.91 -2.57
CA GLY A 59 4.14 -7.04 -3.45
C GLY A 59 4.67 -6.88 -4.87
N HIS A 60 4.69 -5.66 -5.41
CA HIS A 60 5.28 -5.38 -6.72
C HIS A 60 6.80 -5.59 -6.78
N LEU A 61 7.48 -5.50 -5.62
CA LEU A 61 8.93 -5.61 -5.52
C LEU A 61 9.40 -7.04 -5.23
N LEU A 62 8.50 -7.92 -4.79
CA LEU A 62 8.82 -9.30 -4.44
C LEU A 62 8.96 -10.24 -5.66
N TYR A 63 8.54 -9.81 -6.84
CA TYR A 63 8.66 -10.59 -8.08
C TYR A 63 9.97 -10.33 -8.80
N GLU A 64 10.48 -11.36 -9.48
CA GLU A 64 11.74 -11.28 -10.24
C GLU A 64 11.54 -10.84 -11.69
N ASP A 65 10.38 -11.02 -12.30
CA ASP A 65 10.13 -10.63 -13.70
C ASP A 65 8.67 -10.30 -13.96
N ASP A 66 8.44 -9.26 -14.76
CA ASP A 66 7.17 -8.85 -15.38
C ASP A 66 5.99 -8.64 -14.41
N ASP A 67 5.85 -7.42 -13.91
CA ASP A 67 4.65 -7.01 -13.17
C ASP A 67 3.38 -7.25 -14.02
N PRO A 68 2.47 -8.16 -13.59
CA PRO A 68 1.25 -8.46 -14.34
C PRO A 68 0.36 -7.24 -14.60
N ILE A 69 0.50 -6.17 -13.84
CA ILE A 69 -0.24 -4.92 -14.04
C ILE A 69 0.15 -4.25 -15.36
N HIS A 70 1.42 -4.32 -15.77
CA HIS A 70 1.87 -3.83 -17.08
C HIS A 70 1.21 -4.60 -18.25
N GLU A 71 0.81 -5.84 -18.03
CA GLU A 71 0.08 -6.65 -19.00
C GLU A 71 -1.46 -6.49 -18.94
N GLY A 72 -1.99 -5.60 -18.08
CA GLY A 72 -3.44 -5.43 -17.88
C GLY A 72 -4.10 -6.56 -17.11
N LYS A 73 -3.32 -7.37 -16.38
CA LYS A 73 -3.80 -8.38 -15.45
C LYS A 73 -3.71 -7.85 -14.03
N ASP A 74 -4.69 -8.18 -13.20
CA ASP A 74 -4.62 -7.94 -11.76
C ASP A 74 -3.59 -8.91 -11.17
N GLY A 75 -2.44 -8.34 -10.74
CA GLY A 75 -1.34 -9.13 -10.19
C GLY A 75 -1.54 -9.57 -8.75
N VAL A 76 -2.67 -9.18 -8.10
CA VAL A 76 -2.94 -9.44 -6.67
C VAL A 76 -1.75 -9.10 -5.76
N HIS A 77 -1.03 -7.99 -6.10
CA HIS A 77 0.16 -7.55 -5.37
C HIS A 77 -0.14 -7.31 -3.89
N GLU A 78 -1.35 -6.84 -3.57
CA GLU A 78 -1.83 -6.65 -2.22
C GLU A 78 -1.85 -7.95 -1.41
N ASP A 79 -2.32 -9.05 -2.00
CA ASP A 79 -2.32 -10.37 -1.35
C ASP A 79 -0.92 -10.92 -1.19
N LEU A 80 -0.08 -10.74 -2.16
CA LEU A 80 1.30 -11.22 -2.14
C LEU A 80 2.15 -10.47 -1.13
N GLY A 81 2.04 -9.14 -1.10
CA GLY A 81 2.67 -8.31 -0.09
C GLY A 81 2.22 -8.70 1.31
N ALA A 82 0.90 -8.78 1.54
CA ALA A 82 0.35 -9.16 2.83
C ALA A 82 0.76 -10.57 3.26
N ASN A 83 0.66 -11.59 2.40
CA ASN A 83 1.09 -12.96 2.70
C ASN A 83 2.57 -13.07 3.04
N TYR A 84 3.42 -12.28 2.40
CA TYR A 84 4.84 -12.23 2.72
C TYR A 84 5.06 -11.61 4.11
N LEU A 85 4.36 -10.50 4.39
CA LEU A 85 4.52 -9.72 5.61
C LEU A 85 3.88 -10.36 6.85
N GLU A 86 2.84 -11.19 6.70
CA GLU A 86 2.19 -11.92 7.83
C GLU A 86 3.15 -12.79 8.64
N LYS A 87 4.30 -13.12 8.09
CA LYS A 87 5.35 -13.85 8.80
C LYS A 87 6.07 -13.00 9.86
N TYR A 88 5.92 -11.68 9.78
CA TYR A 88 6.74 -10.71 10.51
C TYR A 88 5.91 -9.64 11.23
N PHE A 89 4.71 -9.36 10.77
CA PHE A 89 3.84 -8.29 11.26
C PHE A 89 2.45 -8.81 11.58
N GLY A 90 1.77 -8.12 12.49
CA GLY A 90 0.39 -8.42 12.86
C GLY A 90 -0.67 -7.92 11.88
N GLU A 91 -1.92 -8.22 12.20
CA GLU A 91 -3.08 -7.87 11.37
C GLU A 91 -3.26 -6.35 11.19
N GLU A 92 -2.80 -5.55 12.15
CA GLU A 92 -2.83 -4.08 12.07
C GLU A 92 -1.95 -3.50 10.95
N VAL A 93 -0.95 -4.26 10.49
CA VAL A 93 -0.13 -3.94 9.31
C VAL A 93 -0.68 -4.63 8.07
N THR A 94 -0.94 -5.93 8.15
CA THR A 94 -1.18 -6.76 6.97
C THR A 94 -2.60 -6.67 6.41
N LEU A 95 -3.62 -6.44 7.25
CA LEU A 95 -5.00 -6.28 6.75
C LEU A 95 -5.20 -4.99 5.96
N PRO A 96 -4.71 -3.79 6.39
CA PRO A 96 -4.77 -2.60 5.56
C PRO A 96 -4.06 -2.78 4.21
N ILE A 97 -2.89 -3.43 4.19
CA ILE A 97 -2.16 -3.74 2.95
C ILE A 97 -3.01 -4.60 2.02
N ARG A 98 -3.55 -5.71 2.53
CA ARG A 98 -4.42 -6.62 1.75
C ARG A 98 -5.66 -5.93 1.20
N ALA A 99 -6.18 -4.95 1.92
CA ALA A 99 -7.46 -4.33 1.61
C ALA A 99 -7.36 -3.00 0.85
N HIS A 100 -6.15 -2.48 0.53
CA HIS A 100 -6.02 -1.14 -0.07
C HIS A 100 -6.65 -1.08 -1.48
N VAL A 101 -6.56 -2.14 -2.27
CA VAL A 101 -7.23 -2.25 -3.57
C VAL A 101 -8.76 -2.28 -3.41
N ALA A 102 -9.25 -3.09 -2.48
CA ALA A 102 -10.69 -3.16 -2.17
C ALA A 102 -11.21 -1.83 -1.60
N SER A 103 -10.38 -1.09 -0.86
CA SER A 103 -10.70 0.26 -0.36
C SER A 103 -10.94 1.27 -1.49
N LYS A 104 -10.22 1.20 -2.59
CA LYS A 104 -10.48 2.01 -3.79
C LYS A 104 -11.85 1.71 -4.39
N ARG A 105 -12.21 0.42 -4.48
CA ARG A 105 -13.52 -0.04 -4.97
C ARG A 105 -14.66 0.44 -4.06
N TYR A 106 -14.43 0.39 -2.74
CA TYR A 106 -15.35 0.88 -1.72
C TYR A 106 -15.57 2.39 -1.84
N LEU A 107 -14.49 3.18 -1.86
CA LEU A 107 -14.60 4.65 -1.98
C LEU A 107 -15.33 5.08 -3.25
N ALA A 108 -15.05 4.42 -4.36
CA ALA A 108 -15.75 4.66 -5.61
C ALA A 108 -17.27 4.35 -5.55
N ALA A 109 -17.68 3.47 -4.63
CA ALA A 109 -19.09 3.12 -4.43
C ALA A 109 -19.85 4.07 -3.50
N VAL A 110 -19.17 4.66 -2.51
CA VAL A 110 -19.84 5.36 -1.40
C VAL A 110 -19.57 6.87 -1.35
N GLU A 111 -18.55 7.35 -2.06
CA GLU A 111 -18.17 8.76 -2.03
C GLU A 111 -18.41 9.43 -3.38
N ASP A 112 -19.30 10.40 -3.39
CA ASP A 112 -19.62 11.17 -4.59
C ASP A 112 -18.38 11.92 -5.12
N GLY A 113 -18.09 11.76 -6.40
CA GLY A 113 -16.96 12.42 -7.06
C GLY A 113 -15.63 11.67 -6.93
N TYR A 114 -15.46 10.74 -5.98
CA TYR A 114 -14.18 10.03 -5.80
C TYR A 114 -13.68 9.36 -7.09
N TYR A 115 -14.56 8.68 -7.83
CA TYR A 115 -14.18 8.05 -9.09
C TYR A 115 -13.68 9.08 -10.12
N ASP A 116 -14.32 10.25 -10.19
CA ASP A 116 -13.97 11.30 -11.16
C ASP A 116 -12.61 11.92 -10.84
N ASP A 117 -12.26 12.01 -9.55
CA ASP A 117 -11.00 12.57 -9.05
C ASP A 117 -9.81 11.60 -9.16
N LEU A 118 -10.06 10.30 -9.40
CA LEU A 118 -8.97 9.32 -9.61
C LEU A 118 -8.14 9.67 -10.86
N SER A 119 -6.83 9.43 -10.80
CA SER A 119 -5.97 9.47 -11.97
C SER A 119 -6.43 8.45 -13.04
N GLU A 120 -6.06 8.70 -14.30
CA GLU A 120 -6.37 7.75 -15.39
C GLU A 120 -5.76 6.36 -15.16
N ALA A 121 -4.58 6.29 -14.53
CA ALA A 121 -3.95 5.05 -14.13
C ALA A 121 -4.80 4.31 -13.07
N SER A 122 -5.27 5.02 -12.05
CA SER A 122 -6.15 4.47 -11.00
C SER A 122 -7.51 4.03 -11.55
N LYS A 123 -8.09 4.77 -12.50
CA LYS A 123 -9.33 4.35 -13.19
C LYS A 123 -9.16 3.07 -14.01
N LYS A 124 -8.02 2.92 -14.70
CA LYS A 124 -7.69 1.70 -15.45
C LYS A 124 -7.52 0.51 -14.51
N SER A 125 -6.72 0.65 -13.45
CA SER A 125 -6.51 -0.42 -12.48
C SER A 125 -7.82 -0.82 -11.77
N LEU A 126 -8.69 0.14 -11.40
CA LEU A 126 -9.99 -0.15 -10.81
C LEU A 126 -10.83 -1.10 -11.69
N LYS A 127 -10.81 -0.91 -13.02
CA LYS A 127 -11.57 -1.77 -13.96
C LYS A 127 -11.07 -3.20 -13.95
N VAL A 128 -9.75 -3.43 -13.97
CA VAL A 128 -9.18 -4.79 -13.98
C VAL A 128 -9.27 -5.45 -12.59
N GLN A 129 -9.34 -4.66 -11.53
CA GLN A 129 -9.48 -5.10 -10.14
C GLN A 129 -10.93 -5.37 -9.70
N GLY A 130 -11.86 -5.52 -10.64
CA GLY A 130 -13.25 -5.91 -10.38
C GLY A 130 -14.26 -4.75 -10.33
N GLY A 131 -13.82 -3.52 -10.63
CA GLY A 131 -14.71 -2.34 -10.71
C GLY A 131 -15.21 -1.81 -9.37
N ILE A 132 -16.22 -0.98 -9.42
CA ILE A 132 -16.86 -0.35 -8.26
C ILE A 132 -17.67 -1.41 -7.49
N PHE A 133 -17.64 -1.38 -6.16
CA PHE A 133 -18.47 -2.27 -5.34
C PHE A 133 -19.97 -2.00 -5.53
N SER A 134 -20.80 -3.03 -5.40
CA SER A 134 -22.22 -2.86 -5.13
C SER A 134 -22.43 -2.27 -3.74
N LYS A 135 -23.65 -1.83 -3.46
CA LYS A 135 -23.99 -1.31 -2.13
C LYS A 135 -23.80 -2.39 -1.04
N GLU A 136 -24.19 -3.61 -1.35
CA GLU A 136 -24.09 -4.76 -0.45
C GLU A 136 -22.62 -5.13 -0.19
N GLU A 137 -21.79 -5.15 -1.25
CA GLU A 137 -20.34 -5.38 -1.12
C GLU A 137 -19.67 -4.29 -0.26
N ALA A 138 -20.05 -3.03 -0.46
CA ALA A 138 -19.52 -1.91 0.31
C ALA A 138 -19.89 -2.01 1.80
N GLU A 139 -21.14 -2.35 2.13
CA GLU A 139 -21.61 -2.57 3.50
C GLU A 139 -20.88 -3.77 4.16
N GLU A 140 -20.71 -4.86 3.46
CA GLU A 140 -19.97 -6.02 3.96
C GLU A 140 -18.49 -5.69 4.19
N PHE A 141 -17.86 -4.97 3.27
CA PHE A 141 -16.45 -4.61 3.34
C PHE A 141 -16.13 -3.77 4.57
N ILE A 142 -16.83 -2.65 4.77
CA ILE A 142 -16.49 -1.67 5.82
C ILE A 142 -16.70 -2.18 7.25
N ASN A 143 -17.52 -3.22 7.41
CA ASN A 143 -17.80 -3.84 8.70
C ASN A 143 -16.74 -4.89 9.13
N LYS A 144 -15.80 -5.24 8.27
CA LYS A 144 -14.69 -6.16 8.60
C LYS A 144 -13.61 -5.44 9.44
N PRO A 145 -12.82 -6.18 10.23
CA PRO A 145 -11.72 -5.60 11.01
C PRO A 145 -10.73 -4.83 10.12
N GLN A 146 -10.19 -3.73 10.64
CA GLN A 146 -9.15 -2.88 10.01
C GLN A 146 -9.56 -2.21 8.68
N MET A 147 -10.81 -2.33 8.23
CA MET A 147 -11.21 -1.74 6.93
C MET A 147 -11.28 -0.22 6.95
N LYS A 148 -11.53 0.39 8.10
CA LYS A 148 -11.48 1.87 8.25
C LYS A 148 -10.05 2.39 8.06
N GLU A 149 -9.09 1.69 8.64
CA GLU A 149 -7.67 1.95 8.49
C GLU A 149 -7.21 1.74 7.03
N ALA A 150 -7.69 0.68 6.39
CA ALA A 150 -7.40 0.43 4.98
C ALA A 150 -7.96 1.51 4.06
N VAL A 151 -9.19 1.98 4.31
CA VAL A 151 -9.81 3.09 3.57
C VAL A 151 -9.05 4.39 3.78
N GLU A 152 -8.60 4.68 5.00
CA GLU A 152 -7.80 5.87 5.28
C GLU A 152 -6.42 5.79 4.62
N MET A 153 -5.76 4.64 4.67
CA MET A 153 -4.50 4.41 3.97
C MET A 153 -4.67 4.59 2.45
N ARG A 154 -5.79 4.12 1.88
CA ARG A 154 -6.10 4.36 0.47
C ARG A 154 -6.17 5.84 0.11
N ARG A 155 -6.63 6.70 1.00
CA ARG A 155 -6.64 8.15 0.74
C ARG A 155 -5.23 8.74 0.68
N PHE A 156 -4.29 8.21 1.46
CA PHE A 156 -2.88 8.61 1.37
C PHE A 156 -2.24 8.10 0.08
N ASP A 157 -2.52 6.85 -0.30
CA ASP A 157 -2.10 6.26 -1.58
C ASP A 157 -2.55 7.12 -2.77
N ASP A 158 -3.81 7.58 -2.79
CA ASP A 158 -4.31 8.45 -3.87
C ASP A 158 -3.59 9.81 -3.95
N GLN A 159 -3.09 10.33 -2.83
CA GLN A 159 -2.39 11.61 -2.73
C GLN A 159 -0.88 11.51 -2.98
N ALA A 160 -0.31 10.33 -2.82
CA ALA A 160 1.14 10.09 -2.81
C ALA A 160 1.75 9.96 -4.22
N LYS A 161 1.44 10.89 -5.12
CA LYS A 161 1.83 10.86 -6.55
C LYS A 161 2.41 12.19 -7.02
N ILE A 162 3.03 12.92 -6.11
CA ILE A 162 3.58 14.25 -6.40
C ILE A 162 5.00 14.09 -6.92
N LEU A 163 5.21 14.45 -8.19
CA LEU A 163 6.50 14.40 -8.84
C LEU A 163 7.54 15.32 -8.15
N ASN A 164 8.74 14.80 -7.93
CA ASN A 164 9.85 15.51 -7.30
C ASN A 164 9.55 16.06 -5.90
N LYS A 165 8.60 15.46 -5.17
CA LYS A 165 8.36 15.82 -3.79
C LYS A 165 9.54 15.39 -2.91
N GLU A 166 10.10 16.31 -2.15
CA GLU A 166 11.06 15.97 -1.09
C GLU A 166 10.36 15.21 0.03
N THR A 167 10.89 14.05 0.40
CA THR A 167 10.39 13.19 1.47
C THR A 167 11.52 12.80 2.42
N PRO A 168 11.21 12.34 3.64
CA PRO A 168 12.18 11.63 4.47
C PRO A 168 12.75 10.42 3.72
N THR A 169 13.94 9.98 4.13
CA THR A 169 14.58 8.79 3.55
C THR A 169 13.92 7.50 4.04
N VAL A 170 14.16 6.38 3.37
CA VAL A 170 13.72 5.05 3.82
C VAL A 170 14.18 4.78 5.26
N GLU A 171 15.40 5.16 5.61
CA GLU A 171 16.00 4.96 6.93
C GLU A 171 15.27 5.73 8.04
N HIS A 172 14.65 6.88 7.72
CA HIS A 172 13.80 7.62 8.67
C HIS A 172 12.65 6.75 9.20
N PHE A 173 12.09 5.91 8.36
CA PHE A 173 10.95 5.06 8.72
C PHE A 173 11.33 3.76 9.40
N ARG A 174 12.63 3.43 9.52
CA ARG A 174 13.12 2.19 10.14
C ARG A 174 12.47 1.92 11.49
N GLN A 175 12.43 2.92 12.37
CA GLN A 175 11.92 2.76 13.72
C GLN A 175 10.44 2.34 13.75
N TYR A 176 9.61 2.84 12.86
CA TYR A 176 8.20 2.45 12.75
C TYR A 176 8.07 0.98 12.36
N VAL A 177 8.90 0.53 11.40
CA VAL A 177 8.92 -0.87 10.96
C VAL A 177 9.42 -1.80 12.08
N GLU A 178 10.47 -1.41 12.81
CA GLU A 178 10.99 -2.16 13.96
C GLU A 178 9.96 -2.27 15.10
N ASN A 179 9.28 -1.16 15.44
CA ASN A 179 8.26 -1.13 16.49
C ASN A 179 7.02 -1.99 16.12
N SER A 180 6.74 -2.14 14.84
CA SER A 180 5.60 -2.93 14.33
C SER A 180 5.95 -4.41 14.14
N PHE A 181 7.23 -4.78 14.25
CA PHE A 181 7.68 -6.15 14.07
C PHE A 181 7.18 -7.03 15.22
N GLN A 182 6.48 -8.11 14.88
CA GLN A 182 6.05 -9.13 15.81
C GLN A 182 6.94 -10.37 15.66
N ALA A 183 7.76 -10.65 16.67
CA ALA A 183 8.43 -11.94 16.73
C ALA A 183 7.37 -13.03 16.83
N ASN A 184 7.21 -13.85 15.79
CA ASN A 184 6.38 -15.04 15.88
C ASN A 184 6.87 -15.88 17.06
N SER A 185 6.08 -15.89 18.13
CA SER A 185 6.27 -16.81 19.25
C SER A 185 5.93 -18.22 18.74
N ASN A 186 6.94 -18.92 18.25
CA ASN A 186 6.88 -20.37 18.02
C ASN A 186 7.02 -21.11 19.36
#